data_eecdb3f1280a742709caea6a91f6081d
#
_entry.id   eecdb3f1280a742709caea6a91f6081d
#
_cell.length_a   1.000
_cell.length_b   1.000
_cell.length_c   1.000
_cell.angle_alpha   90.00
_cell.angle_beta   90.00
_cell.angle_gamma   90.00
#
_symmetry.space_group_name_H-M   'P 1'
#
loop_
_entity.id
_entity.type
_entity.pdbx_description
1 polymer ?
#
loop_
_entity_poly.entity_id
_entity_poly.type
_entity_poly.pdbx_seq_one_letter_code
_entity_poly.pdbx_strand_id
1 'polypeptide(L)'
;MIDEHTLAFIREHRGDDVRRLALQAARYPEVDMRVAATQIEGRRLASAKLPAWAATDGVVYPVRLSMEQCSSEVTARYKASLVGGSRLADLTGGFGIDCSYMSEKFSETTYVERNGELCRIARHNFGLLGKSIAVVNGDSAEVLAALPQQDWIFLDPARRDGAGNKVAALSDCEPDVCRLEALLLQKAAHVMVKCSPMLDISLAISQLASVSEVHVVSVGNECKELLLILGGTTGRGIEVRTVNFQGGGVQAFGYALEEEQEAGCSYTNTIGRYLYEPNSSVMKAGCFRLIGKEWGVHKLHPNTHLYTSDSLMHDFPGRILEVKGMYGFSKSELKRLSSEISKANVVVRNFPSTTKELCKRLRLDDGGESFLYATTLADGERVIVVAEKVKTLD
;
A
#
# COMPACT_ATOMS: atom_id res chain seq x y z
N MET A 1 -23.08 -18.89 -15.04
CA MET A 1 -23.99 -17.96 -14.32
C MET A 1 -24.47 -18.67 -13.09
N ILE A 2 -24.71 -17.96 -12.01
CA ILE A 2 -25.23 -18.50 -10.74
C ILE A 2 -26.74 -18.75 -10.97
N ASP A 3 -27.24 -19.90 -10.56
CA ASP A 3 -28.66 -20.25 -10.69
C ASP A 3 -29.57 -19.43 -9.72
N GLU A 4 -30.88 -19.42 -9.99
CA GLU A 4 -31.82 -18.58 -9.24
C GLU A 4 -31.95 -18.96 -7.77
N HIS A 5 -31.91 -20.26 -7.43
CA HIS A 5 -31.99 -20.73 -6.04
C HIS A 5 -30.78 -20.29 -5.24
N THR A 6 -29.58 -20.46 -5.81
CA THR A 6 -28.33 -19.98 -5.22
C THR A 6 -28.30 -18.46 -5.08
N LEU A 7 -28.80 -17.69 -6.07
CA LEU A 7 -28.89 -16.22 -5.98
C LEU A 7 -29.87 -15.75 -4.89
N ALA A 8 -31.03 -16.41 -4.77
CA ALA A 8 -31.99 -16.11 -3.71
C ALA A 8 -31.38 -16.37 -2.32
N PHE A 9 -30.73 -17.51 -2.16
CA PHE A 9 -30.02 -17.87 -0.92
C PHE A 9 -28.93 -16.84 -0.56
N ILE A 10 -28.11 -16.42 -1.52
CA ILE A 10 -27.09 -15.39 -1.30
C ILE A 10 -27.71 -14.07 -0.81
N ARG A 11 -28.85 -13.66 -1.38
CA ARG A 11 -29.54 -12.43 -0.96
C ARG A 11 -30.06 -12.51 0.46
N GLU A 12 -30.64 -13.63 0.84
CA GLU A 12 -31.21 -13.84 2.17
C GLU A 12 -30.13 -13.92 3.27
N HIS A 13 -28.98 -14.57 2.94
CA HIS A 13 -27.92 -14.85 3.90
C HIS A 13 -26.70 -13.94 3.81
N ARG A 14 -26.84 -12.72 3.28
CA ARG A 14 -25.75 -11.76 3.04
C ARG A 14 -24.89 -11.43 4.26
N GLY A 15 -25.48 -11.50 5.46
CA GLY A 15 -24.82 -11.15 6.74
C GLY A 15 -24.40 -12.35 7.58
N ASP A 16 -24.67 -13.55 7.12
CA ASP A 16 -24.47 -14.76 7.92
C ASP A 16 -23.03 -15.26 7.88
N ASP A 17 -22.67 -16.03 8.91
CA ASP A 17 -21.36 -16.69 8.97
C ASP A 17 -21.31 -17.85 7.96
N VAL A 18 -20.43 -17.69 6.97
CA VAL A 18 -20.24 -18.65 5.87
C VAL A 18 -19.89 -20.05 6.36
N ARG A 19 -19.13 -20.19 7.47
CA ARG A 19 -18.77 -21.48 8.03
C ARG A 19 -19.99 -22.20 8.58
N ARG A 20 -20.87 -21.44 9.25
CA ARG A 20 -22.14 -21.97 9.77
C ARG A 20 -23.07 -22.39 8.65
N LEU A 21 -23.16 -21.61 7.56
CA LEU A 21 -23.96 -21.95 6.39
C LEU A 21 -23.45 -23.23 5.72
N ALA A 22 -22.14 -23.38 5.56
CA ALA A 22 -21.53 -24.56 4.97
C ALA A 22 -21.85 -25.84 5.76
N LEU A 23 -21.92 -25.78 7.09
CA LEU A 23 -22.33 -26.93 7.95
C LEU A 23 -23.81 -27.31 7.77
N GLN A 24 -24.62 -26.38 7.26
CA GLN A 24 -26.05 -26.58 7.03
C GLN A 24 -26.39 -26.94 5.57
N ALA A 25 -25.39 -27.18 4.70
CA ALA A 25 -25.57 -27.38 3.26
C ALA A 25 -26.63 -28.47 2.93
N ALA A 26 -26.72 -29.54 3.72
CA ALA A 26 -27.71 -30.58 3.52
C ALA A 26 -29.18 -30.12 3.65
N ARG A 27 -29.43 -28.96 4.25
CA ARG A 27 -30.80 -28.36 4.36
C ARG A 27 -31.22 -27.62 3.10
N TYR A 28 -30.29 -27.36 2.20
CA TYR A 28 -30.49 -26.54 0.99
C TYR A 28 -29.99 -27.32 -0.25
N PRO A 29 -30.62 -28.44 -0.61
CA PRO A 29 -30.13 -29.31 -1.67
C PRO A 29 -30.12 -28.66 -3.07
N GLU A 30 -30.91 -27.60 -3.28
CA GLU A 30 -31.03 -26.86 -4.54
C GLU A 30 -30.00 -25.69 -4.66
N VAL A 31 -29.21 -25.47 -3.61
CA VAL A 31 -28.25 -24.36 -3.55
C VAL A 31 -26.84 -24.88 -3.79
N ASP A 32 -26.12 -24.32 -4.75
CA ASP A 32 -24.67 -24.51 -4.81
C ASP A 32 -24.01 -23.76 -3.63
N MET A 33 -23.88 -24.46 -2.51
CA MET A 33 -23.36 -23.88 -1.27
C MET A 33 -21.91 -23.38 -1.41
N ARG A 34 -21.11 -23.97 -2.30
CA ARG A 34 -19.73 -23.52 -2.55
C ARG A 34 -19.74 -22.16 -3.24
N VAL A 35 -20.57 -22.00 -4.25
CA VAL A 35 -20.76 -20.71 -4.93
C VAL A 35 -21.34 -19.68 -3.97
N ALA A 36 -22.42 -20.04 -3.23
CA ALA A 36 -23.04 -19.14 -2.26
C ALA A 36 -22.03 -18.63 -1.22
N ALA A 37 -21.25 -19.53 -0.63
CA ALA A 37 -20.21 -19.21 0.34
C ALA A 37 -19.16 -18.24 -0.24
N THR A 38 -18.72 -18.48 -1.47
CA THR A 38 -17.75 -17.61 -2.16
C THR A 38 -18.32 -16.20 -2.37
N GLN A 39 -19.58 -16.08 -2.77
CA GLN A 39 -20.21 -14.78 -3.03
C GLN A 39 -20.46 -13.99 -1.73
N ILE A 40 -20.97 -14.65 -0.68
CA ILE A 40 -21.22 -14.01 0.63
C ILE A 40 -19.89 -13.50 1.23
N GLU A 41 -18.86 -14.36 1.26
CA GLU A 41 -17.54 -13.98 1.76
C GLU A 41 -16.89 -12.89 0.90
N GLY A 42 -16.98 -13.02 -0.44
CA GLY A 42 -16.47 -12.01 -1.39
C GLY A 42 -17.10 -10.64 -1.15
N ARG A 43 -18.43 -10.56 -0.99
CA ARG A 43 -19.13 -9.32 -0.66
C ARG A 43 -18.72 -8.75 0.69
N ARG A 44 -18.54 -9.59 1.70
CA ARG A 44 -18.07 -9.17 3.02
C ARG A 44 -16.68 -8.52 2.95
N LEU A 45 -15.74 -9.14 2.22
CA LEU A 45 -14.40 -8.57 1.98
C LEU A 45 -14.47 -7.28 1.16
N ALA A 46 -15.34 -7.24 0.15
CA ALA A 46 -15.54 -6.08 -0.70
C ALA A 46 -16.11 -4.88 0.08
N SER A 47 -16.96 -5.08 1.08
CA SER A 47 -17.56 -4.00 1.86
C SER A 47 -16.53 -3.05 2.48
N ALA A 48 -15.37 -3.56 2.90
CA ALA A 48 -14.29 -2.75 3.45
C ALA A 48 -13.29 -2.28 2.38
N LYS A 49 -13.03 -3.09 1.36
CA LYS A 49 -11.95 -2.89 0.39
C LYS A 49 -12.41 -2.18 -0.88
N LEU A 50 -13.65 -2.43 -1.32
CA LEU A 50 -14.26 -2.02 -2.58
C LEU A 50 -15.72 -1.57 -2.36
N PRO A 51 -15.98 -0.53 -1.55
CA PRO A 51 -17.33 -0.15 -1.14
C PRO A 51 -18.28 0.13 -2.31
N ALA A 52 -17.82 0.75 -3.39
CA ALA A 52 -18.64 1.01 -4.57
C ALA A 52 -19.08 -0.29 -5.27
N TRP A 53 -18.19 -1.29 -5.37
CA TRP A 53 -18.52 -2.60 -5.93
C TRP A 53 -19.47 -3.39 -5.02
N ALA A 54 -19.24 -3.34 -3.70
CA ALA A 54 -20.11 -3.98 -2.72
C ALA A 54 -21.52 -3.39 -2.66
N ALA A 55 -21.67 -2.09 -2.97
CA ALA A 55 -22.96 -1.42 -3.08
C ALA A 55 -23.74 -1.80 -4.34
N THR A 56 -23.05 -2.32 -5.38
CA THR A 56 -23.67 -2.70 -6.65
C THR A 56 -24.22 -4.14 -6.56
N ASP A 57 -25.52 -4.29 -6.74
CA ASP A 57 -26.14 -5.62 -6.75
C ASP A 57 -25.77 -6.38 -8.03
N GLY A 58 -25.56 -7.69 -7.90
CA GLY A 58 -25.24 -8.56 -9.02
C GLY A 58 -23.74 -8.69 -9.31
N VAL A 59 -22.85 -7.98 -8.61
CA VAL A 59 -21.40 -8.19 -8.72
C VAL A 59 -21.06 -9.61 -8.32
N VAL A 60 -20.29 -10.28 -9.18
CA VAL A 60 -19.78 -11.64 -8.96
C VAL A 60 -18.34 -11.55 -8.44
N TYR A 61 -18.09 -12.19 -7.30
CA TYR A 61 -16.79 -12.20 -6.65
C TYR A 61 -16.00 -13.48 -6.98
N PRO A 62 -14.70 -13.39 -7.25
CA PRO A 62 -13.85 -14.55 -7.43
C PRO A 62 -13.53 -15.24 -6.10
N VAL A 63 -12.75 -16.31 -6.14
CA VAL A 63 -12.25 -16.99 -4.95
C VAL A 63 -11.50 -16.05 -4.02
N ARG A 64 -11.50 -16.35 -2.74
CA ARG A 64 -10.94 -15.53 -1.66
C ARG A 64 -9.53 -15.01 -1.95
N LEU A 65 -8.63 -15.84 -2.49
CA LEU A 65 -7.26 -15.45 -2.82
C LEU A 65 -7.22 -14.23 -3.76
N SER A 66 -8.02 -14.24 -4.82
CA SER A 66 -8.10 -13.12 -5.77
C SER A 66 -8.67 -11.85 -5.12
N MET A 67 -9.61 -12.01 -4.16
CA MET A 67 -10.13 -10.88 -3.36
C MET A 67 -9.08 -10.27 -2.43
N GLU A 68 -8.23 -11.10 -1.81
CA GLU A 68 -7.16 -10.63 -0.93
C GLU A 68 -6.05 -9.90 -1.71
N GLN A 69 -5.72 -10.38 -2.90
CA GLN A 69 -4.66 -9.85 -3.76
C GLN A 69 -5.06 -8.62 -4.57
N CYS A 70 -6.34 -8.41 -4.89
CA CYS A 70 -6.75 -7.25 -5.68
C CYS A 70 -6.50 -5.93 -4.94
N SER A 71 -6.41 -4.84 -5.67
CA SER A 71 -6.29 -3.49 -5.12
C SER A 71 -7.50 -3.09 -4.28
N SER A 72 -7.31 -2.19 -3.32
CA SER A 72 -8.41 -1.47 -2.70
C SER A 72 -8.96 -0.39 -3.62
N GLU A 73 -10.19 0.07 -3.39
CA GLU A 73 -10.76 1.18 -4.15
C GLU A 73 -9.90 2.44 -4.06
N VAL A 74 -9.32 2.73 -2.88
CA VAL A 74 -8.45 3.89 -2.66
C VAL A 74 -7.20 3.82 -3.55
N THR A 75 -6.52 2.66 -3.58
CA THR A 75 -5.30 2.53 -4.39
C THR A 75 -5.60 2.43 -5.88
N ALA A 76 -6.74 1.86 -6.28
CA ALA A 76 -7.17 1.84 -7.67
C ALA A 76 -7.53 3.25 -8.19
N ARG A 77 -8.21 4.06 -7.39
CA ARG A 77 -8.48 5.47 -7.71
C ARG A 77 -7.20 6.30 -7.81
N TYR A 78 -6.23 6.03 -6.94
CA TYR A 78 -4.92 6.68 -7.03
C TYR A 78 -4.23 6.36 -8.37
N LYS A 79 -4.15 5.08 -8.76
CA LYS A 79 -3.61 4.69 -10.08
C LYS A 79 -4.36 5.36 -11.23
N ALA A 80 -5.68 5.40 -11.16
CA ALA A 80 -6.50 6.07 -12.16
C ALA A 80 -6.24 7.60 -12.24
N SER A 81 -5.77 8.24 -11.15
CA SER A 81 -5.41 9.66 -11.17
C SER A 81 -4.07 9.96 -11.84
N LEU A 82 -3.24 8.94 -12.05
CA LEU A 82 -1.91 9.07 -12.65
C LEU A 82 -1.92 8.86 -14.18
N VAL A 83 -3.00 8.34 -14.73
CA VAL A 83 -3.08 7.92 -16.13
C VAL A 83 -4.16 8.69 -16.91
N GLY A 84 -4.02 8.70 -18.22
CA GLY A 84 -5.02 9.27 -19.14
C GLY A 84 -4.57 9.20 -20.57
N GLY A 85 -5.52 9.26 -21.50
CA GLY A 85 -5.23 9.18 -22.92
C GLY A 85 -6.39 8.57 -23.71
N SER A 86 -6.08 8.02 -24.87
CA SER A 86 -7.04 7.35 -25.74
C SER A 86 -7.11 5.85 -25.49
N ARG A 87 -5.96 5.18 -25.27
CA ARG A 87 -5.84 3.72 -25.23
C ARG A 87 -5.08 3.22 -24.02
N LEU A 88 -5.70 2.29 -23.29
CA LEU A 88 -5.14 1.56 -22.16
C LEU A 88 -5.16 0.06 -22.39
N ALA A 89 -4.08 -0.63 -22.10
CA ALA A 89 -4.08 -2.09 -21.96
C ALA A 89 -3.63 -2.50 -20.55
N ASP A 90 -4.48 -3.24 -19.83
CA ASP A 90 -4.12 -3.96 -18.61
C ASP A 90 -3.76 -5.40 -19.00
N LEU A 91 -2.49 -5.76 -18.89
CA LEU A 91 -1.96 -7.07 -19.31
C LEU A 91 -2.04 -8.15 -18.21
N THR A 92 -2.52 -7.81 -17.02
CA THR A 92 -2.58 -8.71 -15.86
C THR A 92 -3.87 -8.50 -15.07
N GLY A 93 -4.99 -8.53 -15.78
CA GLY A 93 -6.28 -8.03 -15.35
C GLY A 93 -6.81 -8.54 -14.01
N GLY A 94 -6.58 -9.81 -13.66
CA GLY A 94 -7.02 -10.39 -12.38
C GLY A 94 -8.52 -10.23 -12.12
N PHE A 95 -8.91 -9.69 -10.97
CA PHE A 95 -10.31 -9.38 -10.67
C PHE A 95 -10.84 -8.14 -11.45
N GLY A 96 -9.95 -7.36 -12.06
CA GLY A 96 -10.33 -6.21 -12.92
C GLY A 96 -10.53 -4.89 -12.19
N ILE A 97 -10.15 -4.78 -10.92
CA ILE A 97 -10.36 -3.57 -10.12
C ILE A 97 -9.56 -2.41 -10.69
N ASP A 98 -8.25 -2.55 -10.85
CA ASP A 98 -7.38 -1.48 -11.38
C ASP A 98 -7.81 -1.06 -12.79
N CYS A 99 -8.04 -2.03 -13.68
CA CYS A 99 -8.54 -1.80 -15.01
C CYS A 99 -9.85 -1.02 -15.03
N SER A 100 -10.81 -1.39 -14.17
CA SER A 100 -12.13 -0.74 -14.09
C SER A 100 -12.05 0.75 -13.72
N TYR A 101 -11.18 1.12 -12.77
CA TYR A 101 -11.02 2.52 -12.37
C TYR A 101 -10.20 3.32 -13.37
N MET A 102 -9.11 2.75 -13.91
CA MET A 102 -8.30 3.41 -14.92
C MET A 102 -9.07 3.63 -16.24
N SER A 103 -9.93 2.70 -16.63
CA SER A 103 -10.73 2.80 -17.87
C SER A 103 -11.56 4.08 -18.00
N GLU A 104 -11.91 4.72 -16.88
CA GLU A 104 -12.63 6.00 -16.86
C GLU A 104 -11.86 7.16 -17.51
N LYS A 105 -10.57 7.00 -17.73
CA LYS A 105 -9.66 8.00 -18.29
C LYS A 105 -9.31 7.75 -19.76
N PHE A 106 -9.92 6.72 -20.38
CA PHE A 106 -9.57 6.28 -21.73
C PHE A 106 -10.81 6.03 -22.58
N SER A 107 -10.68 6.23 -23.90
CA SER A 107 -11.73 5.93 -24.88
C SER A 107 -11.81 4.43 -25.19
N GLU A 108 -10.66 3.78 -25.19
CA GLU A 108 -10.51 2.35 -25.50
C GLU A 108 -9.70 1.69 -24.39
N THR A 109 -10.23 0.62 -23.80
CA THR A 109 -9.53 -0.15 -22.76
C THR A 109 -9.58 -1.63 -23.06
N THR A 110 -8.42 -2.26 -23.01
CA THR A 110 -8.26 -3.72 -23.18
C THR A 110 -7.81 -4.32 -21.85
N TYR A 111 -8.55 -5.30 -21.35
CA TYR A 111 -8.24 -6.14 -20.21
C TYR A 111 -7.75 -7.49 -20.71
N VAL A 112 -6.60 -7.96 -20.24
CA VAL A 112 -6.00 -9.24 -20.60
C VAL A 112 -5.79 -10.09 -19.36
N GLU A 113 -6.26 -11.35 -19.41
CA GLU A 113 -6.13 -12.29 -18.30
C GLU A 113 -6.09 -13.73 -18.84
N ARG A 114 -5.15 -14.53 -18.35
CA ARG A 114 -5.00 -15.94 -18.77
C ARG A 114 -6.06 -16.87 -18.17
N ASN A 115 -6.59 -16.53 -17.00
CA ASN A 115 -7.64 -17.31 -16.36
C ASN A 115 -9.02 -17.00 -16.95
N GLY A 116 -9.56 -17.95 -17.70
CA GLY A 116 -10.86 -17.80 -18.37
C GLY A 116 -12.04 -17.59 -17.41
N GLU A 117 -11.94 -18.03 -16.15
CA GLU A 117 -12.97 -17.75 -15.15
C GLU A 117 -12.94 -16.29 -14.70
N LEU A 118 -11.76 -15.73 -14.43
CA LEU A 118 -11.61 -14.31 -14.14
C LEU A 118 -12.08 -13.45 -15.33
N CYS A 119 -11.79 -13.85 -16.56
CA CYS A 119 -12.32 -13.17 -17.76
C CYS A 119 -13.85 -13.16 -17.81
N ARG A 120 -14.51 -14.27 -17.44
CA ARG A 120 -15.98 -14.34 -17.39
C ARG A 120 -16.55 -13.44 -16.30
N ILE A 121 -15.94 -13.44 -15.12
CA ILE A 121 -16.31 -12.58 -13.98
C ILE A 121 -16.11 -11.11 -14.36
N ALA A 122 -14.94 -10.74 -14.90
CA ALA A 122 -14.62 -9.39 -15.30
C ALA A 122 -15.61 -8.87 -16.37
N ARG A 123 -15.90 -9.64 -17.41
CA ARG A 123 -16.86 -9.26 -18.46
C ARG A 123 -18.27 -9.00 -17.89
N HIS A 124 -18.72 -9.85 -16.96
CA HIS A 124 -20.01 -9.66 -16.29
C HIS A 124 -20.01 -8.37 -15.45
N ASN A 125 -19.00 -8.21 -14.62
CA ASN A 125 -18.92 -7.07 -13.70
C ASN A 125 -18.73 -5.73 -14.44
N PHE A 126 -17.90 -5.71 -15.48
CA PHE A 126 -17.73 -4.50 -16.31
C PHE A 126 -19.04 -4.08 -16.99
N GLY A 127 -19.78 -5.05 -17.55
CA GLY A 127 -21.10 -4.78 -18.11
C GLY A 127 -22.08 -4.24 -17.07
N LEU A 128 -22.11 -4.82 -15.87
CA LEU A 128 -22.96 -4.38 -14.78
C LEU A 128 -22.61 -2.96 -14.29
N LEU A 129 -21.32 -2.64 -14.25
CA LEU A 129 -20.79 -1.33 -13.82
C LEU A 129 -20.83 -0.28 -14.95
N GLY A 130 -21.36 -0.62 -16.14
CA GLY A 130 -21.41 0.28 -17.30
C GLY A 130 -20.05 0.63 -17.89
N LYS A 131 -19.05 -0.25 -17.74
CA LYS A 131 -17.68 -0.05 -18.26
C LYS A 131 -17.54 -0.69 -19.65
N SER A 132 -17.07 0.10 -20.63
CA SER A 132 -16.76 -0.39 -21.97
C SER A 132 -15.30 -0.85 -22.02
N ILE A 133 -15.05 -2.12 -21.64
CA ILE A 133 -13.72 -2.72 -21.57
C ILE A 133 -13.72 -3.99 -22.42
N ALA A 134 -12.79 -4.08 -23.38
CA ALA A 134 -12.58 -5.29 -24.17
C ALA A 134 -11.86 -6.34 -23.33
N VAL A 135 -12.49 -7.52 -23.14
CA VAL A 135 -11.93 -8.60 -22.33
C VAL A 135 -11.31 -9.67 -23.24
N VAL A 136 -10.00 -9.82 -23.15
CA VAL A 136 -9.19 -10.80 -23.90
C VAL A 136 -8.73 -11.90 -22.94
N ASN A 137 -9.05 -13.15 -23.24
CA ASN A 137 -8.50 -14.30 -22.54
C ASN A 137 -7.24 -14.78 -23.28
N GLY A 138 -6.07 -14.52 -22.73
CA GLY A 138 -4.80 -14.84 -23.38
C GLY A 138 -3.59 -14.59 -22.51
N ASP A 139 -2.44 -14.99 -23.02
CA ASP A 139 -1.14 -14.71 -22.41
C ASP A 139 -0.72 -13.25 -22.62
N SER A 140 -0.17 -12.63 -21.59
CA SER A 140 0.24 -11.22 -21.59
C SER A 140 1.25 -10.88 -22.68
N ALA A 141 2.27 -11.74 -22.90
CA ALA A 141 3.34 -11.48 -23.85
C ALA A 141 2.86 -11.68 -25.30
N GLU A 142 2.01 -12.69 -25.55
CA GLU A 142 1.42 -12.93 -26.87
C GLU A 142 0.49 -11.79 -27.26
N VAL A 143 -0.39 -11.37 -26.35
CA VAL A 143 -1.32 -10.28 -26.60
C VAL A 143 -0.56 -8.97 -26.80
N LEU A 144 0.44 -8.66 -25.96
CA LEU A 144 1.30 -7.47 -26.06
C LEU A 144 1.90 -7.34 -27.47
N ALA A 145 2.43 -8.44 -28.03
CA ALA A 145 3.02 -8.41 -29.37
C ALA A 145 2.02 -7.99 -30.48
N ALA A 146 0.74 -8.36 -30.31
CA ALA A 146 -0.34 -8.08 -31.26
C ALA A 146 -1.05 -6.73 -31.02
N LEU A 147 -0.87 -6.10 -29.85
CA LEU A 147 -1.55 -4.83 -29.52
C LEU A 147 -1.16 -3.71 -30.49
N PRO A 148 -2.11 -2.84 -30.88
CA PRO A 148 -1.79 -1.56 -31.47
C PRO A 148 -1.07 -0.65 -30.44
N GLN A 149 -0.60 0.50 -30.90
CA GLN A 149 0.01 1.50 -30.01
C GLN A 149 -0.97 1.92 -28.90
N GLN A 150 -0.47 1.98 -27.67
CA GLN A 150 -1.20 2.39 -26.48
C GLN A 150 -0.64 3.73 -25.95
N ASP A 151 -1.45 4.48 -25.20
CA ASP A 151 -0.92 5.58 -24.38
C ASP A 151 -0.33 5.02 -23.08
N TRP A 152 -1.04 4.04 -22.49
CA TRP A 152 -0.62 3.38 -21.25
C TRP A 152 -0.76 1.86 -21.35
N ILE A 153 0.21 1.18 -20.76
CA ILE A 153 0.12 -0.24 -20.40
C ILE A 153 0.25 -0.38 -18.89
N PHE A 154 -0.62 -1.18 -18.29
CA PHE A 154 -0.57 -1.53 -16.87
C PHE A 154 -0.22 -3.01 -16.70
N LEU A 155 0.61 -3.30 -15.69
CA LEU A 155 0.96 -4.66 -15.27
C LEU A 155 0.99 -4.76 -13.74
N ASP A 156 0.45 -5.86 -13.21
CA ASP A 156 0.60 -6.32 -11.82
C ASP A 156 1.19 -7.74 -11.86
N PRO A 157 2.51 -7.88 -12.11
CA PRO A 157 3.12 -9.19 -12.32
C PRO A 157 3.11 -10.00 -11.02
N ALA A 158 2.61 -11.25 -11.11
CA ALA A 158 2.58 -12.17 -9.99
C ALA A 158 3.94 -12.84 -9.78
N ARG A 159 4.28 -13.22 -8.56
CA ARG A 159 5.48 -14.02 -8.29
C ARG A 159 5.34 -15.42 -8.88
N ARG A 160 6.41 -15.93 -9.49
CA ARG A 160 6.40 -17.25 -10.15
C ARG A 160 6.21 -18.42 -9.20
N ASP A 161 6.64 -18.34 -7.93
CA ASP A 161 6.55 -19.46 -7.00
C ASP A 161 6.27 -19.08 -5.55
N GLY A 162 5.49 -19.98 -4.88
CA GLY A 162 5.24 -19.96 -3.44
C GLY A 162 6.45 -20.37 -2.55
N ALA A 163 7.65 -20.48 -3.10
CA ALA A 163 8.86 -20.76 -2.32
C ALA A 163 9.35 -19.48 -1.66
N GLY A 164 9.13 -19.35 -0.36
CA GLY A 164 9.36 -18.21 0.54
C GLY A 164 10.71 -17.49 0.51
N ASN A 165 11.31 -17.23 -0.61
CA ASN A 165 12.49 -16.40 -0.75
C ASN A 165 12.19 -14.95 -0.46
N LYS A 166 12.92 -14.37 0.50
CA LYS A 166 12.63 -13.07 1.13
C LYS A 166 12.90 -11.84 0.25
N VAL A 167 13.53 -11.97 -0.91
CA VAL A 167 13.82 -10.86 -1.83
C VAL A 167 13.14 -11.15 -3.15
N ALA A 168 12.06 -10.44 -3.44
CA ALA A 168 11.39 -10.50 -4.73
C ALA A 168 12.13 -9.57 -5.69
N ALA A 169 12.83 -10.14 -6.68
CA ALA A 169 13.30 -9.40 -7.83
C ALA A 169 12.18 -9.31 -8.87
N LEU A 170 12.19 -8.27 -9.71
CA LEU A 170 11.22 -8.14 -10.81
C LEU A 170 11.36 -9.27 -11.82
N SER A 171 12.59 -9.77 -12.03
CA SER A 171 12.89 -10.92 -12.88
C SER A 171 12.24 -12.23 -12.42
N ASP A 172 11.84 -12.33 -11.15
CA ASP A 172 11.18 -13.51 -10.57
C ASP A 172 9.65 -13.47 -10.74
N CYS A 173 9.13 -12.42 -11.36
CA CYS A 173 7.70 -12.22 -11.58
C CYS A 173 7.24 -12.72 -12.96
N GLU A 174 5.95 -12.92 -13.12
CA GLU A 174 5.30 -13.28 -14.38
C GLU A 174 4.09 -12.36 -14.63
N PRO A 175 4.09 -11.64 -15.76
CA PRO A 175 5.12 -11.58 -16.81
C PRO A 175 6.45 -10.98 -16.31
N ASP A 176 7.57 -11.43 -16.91
CA ASP A 176 8.91 -10.89 -16.62
C ASP A 176 9.07 -9.52 -17.29
N VAL A 177 8.83 -8.47 -16.48
CA VAL A 177 8.86 -7.08 -16.96
C VAL A 177 10.25 -6.69 -17.46
N CYS A 178 11.32 -7.21 -16.85
CA CYS A 178 12.69 -6.88 -17.27
C CYS A 178 12.96 -7.37 -18.71
N ARG A 179 12.46 -8.54 -19.07
CA ARG A 179 12.57 -9.06 -20.45
C ARG A 179 11.66 -8.36 -21.43
N LEU A 180 10.51 -7.89 -20.96
CA LEU A 180 9.50 -7.25 -21.80
C LEU A 180 9.68 -5.74 -21.95
N GLU A 181 10.58 -5.10 -21.19
CA GLU A 181 10.73 -3.65 -21.10
C GLU A 181 10.80 -2.97 -22.48
N ALA A 182 11.67 -3.46 -23.36
CA ALA A 182 11.84 -2.89 -24.69
C ALA A 182 10.55 -3.00 -25.54
N LEU A 183 9.85 -4.14 -25.47
CA LEU A 183 8.61 -4.35 -26.21
C LEU A 183 7.46 -3.51 -25.62
N LEU A 184 7.37 -3.40 -24.29
CA LEU A 184 6.40 -2.56 -23.59
C LEU A 184 6.53 -1.11 -24.04
N LEU A 185 7.74 -0.55 -24.04
CA LEU A 185 8.02 0.83 -24.46
C LEU A 185 7.90 1.04 -25.99
N GLN A 186 8.06 -0.02 -26.78
CA GLN A 186 7.72 0.03 -28.18
C GLN A 186 6.21 0.14 -28.42
N LYS A 187 5.40 -0.46 -27.55
CA LYS A 187 3.95 -0.55 -27.64
C LYS A 187 3.19 0.54 -26.87
N ALA A 188 3.83 1.23 -25.94
CA ALA A 188 3.18 2.28 -25.17
C ALA A 188 4.11 3.47 -24.89
N ALA A 189 3.53 4.66 -24.79
CA ALA A 189 4.25 5.85 -24.36
C ALA A 189 4.65 5.76 -22.88
N HIS A 190 3.79 5.15 -22.05
CA HIS A 190 4.01 4.96 -20.63
C HIS A 190 3.60 3.56 -20.20
N VAL A 191 4.36 3.00 -19.25
CA VAL A 191 4.05 1.71 -18.64
C VAL A 191 4.01 1.86 -17.12
N MET A 192 2.92 1.45 -16.49
CA MET A 192 2.80 1.39 -15.04
C MET A 192 2.96 -0.07 -14.58
N VAL A 193 3.96 -0.32 -13.76
CA VAL A 193 4.20 -1.64 -13.15
C VAL A 193 3.87 -1.55 -11.66
N LYS A 194 2.83 -2.26 -11.23
CA LYS A 194 2.49 -2.40 -9.81
C LYS A 194 3.33 -3.51 -9.20
N CYS A 195 3.92 -3.23 -8.06
CA CYS A 195 4.82 -4.14 -7.37
C CYS A 195 4.42 -4.32 -5.91
N SER A 196 4.81 -5.46 -5.35
CA SER A 196 4.67 -5.73 -3.91
C SER A 196 5.41 -4.69 -3.06
N PRO A 197 4.86 -4.27 -1.91
CA PRO A 197 5.57 -3.39 -0.96
C PRO A 197 6.87 -4.01 -0.40
N MET A 198 7.08 -5.31 -0.58
CA MET A 198 8.31 -6.00 -0.16
C MET A 198 9.47 -5.83 -1.14
N LEU A 199 9.22 -5.37 -2.37
CA LEU A 199 10.25 -5.15 -3.38
C LEU A 199 11.22 -4.07 -2.91
N ASP A 200 12.53 -4.29 -3.10
CA ASP A 200 13.55 -3.25 -2.91
C ASP A 200 13.51 -2.27 -4.07
N ILE A 201 13.31 -0.99 -3.77
CA ILE A 201 13.15 0.08 -4.77
C ILE A 201 14.46 0.28 -5.55
N SER A 202 15.60 0.28 -4.87
CA SER A 202 16.91 0.48 -5.51
C SER A 202 17.23 -0.66 -6.45
N LEU A 203 16.95 -1.92 -6.03
CA LEU A 203 17.10 -3.09 -6.86
C LEU A 203 16.19 -3.02 -8.09
N ALA A 204 14.92 -2.65 -7.90
CA ALA A 204 13.97 -2.54 -9.01
C ALA A 204 14.41 -1.50 -10.05
N ILE A 205 14.86 -0.32 -9.60
CA ILE A 205 15.41 0.73 -10.48
C ILE A 205 16.65 0.23 -11.21
N SER A 206 17.51 -0.58 -10.57
CA SER A 206 18.71 -1.11 -11.23
C SER A 206 18.43 -2.19 -12.28
N GLN A 207 17.27 -2.82 -12.22
CA GLN A 207 16.84 -3.88 -13.16
C GLN A 207 16.10 -3.35 -14.41
N LEU A 208 15.65 -2.11 -14.37
CA LEU A 208 14.88 -1.46 -15.45
C LEU A 208 15.60 -0.18 -15.88
N ALA A 209 15.83 -0.02 -17.17
CA ALA A 209 16.56 1.12 -17.70
C ALA A 209 15.72 2.40 -17.87
N SER A 210 14.41 2.30 -17.86
CA SER A 210 13.49 3.36 -18.31
C SER A 210 12.56 3.87 -17.21
N VAL A 211 12.88 3.62 -15.93
CA VAL A 211 12.09 4.13 -14.80
C VAL A 211 12.18 5.65 -14.76
N SER A 212 11.05 6.32 -14.84
CA SER A 212 10.93 7.78 -14.72
C SER A 212 10.33 8.22 -13.37
N GLU A 213 9.39 7.44 -12.84
CA GLU A 213 8.76 7.74 -11.56
C GLU A 213 8.62 6.48 -10.69
N VAL A 214 8.71 6.67 -9.37
CA VAL A 214 8.44 5.64 -8.36
C VAL A 214 7.38 6.18 -7.40
N HIS A 215 6.22 5.52 -7.30
CA HIS A 215 5.21 5.87 -6.31
C HIS A 215 5.20 4.84 -5.18
N VAL A 216 5.28 5.31 -3.95
CA VAL A 216 5.16 4.50 -2.73
C VAL A 216 3.83 4.80 -2.09
N VAL A 217 2.89 3.85 -2.18
CA VAL A 217 1.49 4.06 -1.80
C VAL A 217 1.16 3.34 -0.50
N SER A 218 0.71 4.10 0.49
CA SER A 218 0.29 3.60 1.79
C SER A 218 -1.17 3.96 2.07
N VAL A 219 -1.84 3.10 2.82
CA VAL A 219 -3.21 3.32 3.32
C VAL A 219 -3.24 2.98 4.81
N GLY A 220 -3.73 3.89 5.65
CA GLY A 220 -3.74 3.72 7.09
C GLY A 220 -2.34 3.55 7.69
N ASN A 221 -1.34 4.21 7.10
CA ASN A 221 0.08 4.11 7.49
C ASN A 221 0.68 2.70 7.31
N GLU A 222 0.19 1.94 6.34
CA GLU A 222 0.74 0.66 5.91
C GLU A 222 1.04 0.72 4.41
N CYS A 223 2.29 0.45 3.99
CA CYS A 223 2.67 0.42 2.58
C CYS A 223 1.94 -0.73 1.87
N LYS A 224 1.14 -0.41 0.86
CA LYS A 224 0.29 -1.37 0.15
C LYS A 224 0.87 -1.80 -1.19
N GLU A 225 1.47 -0.88 -1.91
CA GLU A 225 2.02 -1.13 -3.24
C GLU A 225 3.12 -0.13 -3.59
N LEU A 226 3.96 -0.52 -4.52
CA LEU A 226 4.88 0.34 -5.25
C LEU A 226 4.42 0.40 -6.70
N LEU A 227 4.49 1.59 -7.32
CA LEU A 227 4.25 1.74 -8.76
C LEU A 227 5.53 2.26 -9.40
N LEU A 228 6.00 1.58 -10.43
CA LEU A 228 7.10 2.03 -11.27
C LEU A 228 6.50 2.53 -12.59
N ILE A 229 6.78 3.75 -12.95
CA ILE A 229 6.40 4.31 -14.26
C ILE A 229 7.62 4.24 -15.16
N LEU A 230 7.46 3.59 -16.31
CA LEU A 230 8.47 3.49 -17.34
C LEU A 230 8.08 4.38 -18.52
N GLY A 231 9.06 4.95 -19.20
CA GLY A 231 8.81 5.89 -20.29
C GLY A 231 8.55 7.29 -19.77
N GLY A 232 8.40 8.24 -20.68
CA GLY A 232 8.32 9.66 -20.34
C GLY A 232 9.68 10.17 -19.82
N THR A 233 10.28 11.12 -20.48
CA THR A 233 11.53 11.73 -19.98
C THR A 233 11.18 12.92 -19.10
N THR A 234 11.42 12.84 -17.79
CA THR A 234 11.25 13.98 -16.88
C THR A 234 12.38 15.00 -17.00
N GLY A 235 13.50 14.65 -17.64
CA GLY A 235 14.68 15.52 -17.78
C GLY A 235 15.39 15.84 -16.46
N ARG A 236 14.90 15.35 -15.33
CA ARG A 236 15.38 15.64 -13.98
C ARG A 236 15.76 14.39 -13.17
N GLY A 237 16.02 13.26 -13.81
CA GLY A 237 16.24 11.99 -13.10
C GLY A 237 14.94 11.28 -12.72
N ILE A 238 15.00 10.39 -11.71
CA ILE A 238 13.84 9.60 -11.26
C ILE A 238 13.08 10.38 -10.19
N GLU A 239 11.80 10.65 -10.46
CA GLU A 239 10.89 11.26 -9.49
C GLU A 239 10.37 10.20 -8.50
N VAL A 240 10.43 10.46 -7.20
CA VAL A 240 9.87 9.62 -6.15
C VAL A 240 8.68 10.34 -5.50
N ARG A 241 7.54 9.66 -5.44
CA ARG A 241 6.31 10.20 -4.82
C ARG A 241 5.85 9.28 -3.70
N THR A 242 5.79 9.80 -2.50
CA THR A 242 5.25 9.09 -1.33
C THR A 242 3.85 9.57 -1.04
N VAL A 243 2.92 8.64 -0.88
CA VAL A 243 1.51 8.96 -0.62
C VAL A 243 0.97 8.06 0.48
N ASN A 244 0.36 8.65 1.51
CA ASN A 244 -0.30 7.91 2.58
C ASN A 244 -1.73 8.43 2.75
N PHE A 245 -2.70 7.57 2.47
CA PHE A 245 -4.13 7.84 2.69
C PHE A 245 -4.51 7.49 4.12
N GLN A 246 -4.90 8.47 4.93
CA GLN A 246 -5.23 8.27 6.34
C GLN A 246 -6.31 9.23 6.83
N GLY A 247 -7.33 8.72 7.53
CA GLY A 247 -8.34 9.54 8.21
C GLY A 247 -9.12 10.48 7.30
N GLY A 248 -9.34 10.12 6.02
CA GLY A 248 -10.01 10.97 5.03
C GLY A 248 -9.12 12.03 4.38
N GLY A 249 -7.85 12.16 4.81
CA GLY A 249 -6.84 13.04 4.22
C GLY A 249 -5.75 12.27 3.47
N VAL A 250 -4.86 13.03 2.82
CA VAL A 250 -3.71 12.50 2.09
C VAL A 250 -2.45 13.24 2.56
N GLN A 251 -1.45 12.48 2.97
CA GLN A 251 -0.09 12.99 3.19
C GLN A 251 0.74 12.60 1.97
N ALA A 252 1.23 13.58 1.23
CA ALA A 252 2.02 13.36 0.03
C ALA A 252 3.31 14.17 0.08
N PHE A 253 4.39 13.58 -0.46
CA PHE A 253 5.67 14.25 -0.63
C PHE A 253 6.35 13.70 -1.89
N GLY A 254 6.86 14.59 -2.74
CA GLY A 254 7.56 14.26 -3.99
C GLY A 254 8.94 14.89 -4.03
N TYR A 255 9.92 14.19 -4.60
CA TYR A 255 11.30 14.62 -4.72
C TYR A 255 12.02 13.88 -5.85
N ALA A 256 13.09 14.47 -6.40
CA ALA A 256 13.99 13.73 -7.27
C ALA A 256 14.90 12.80 -6.45
N LEU A 257 15.15 11.59 -6.93
CA LEU A 257 15.95 10.59 -6.20
C LEU A 257 17.34 11.11 -5.83
N GLU A 258 17.94 11.90 -6.70
CA GLU A 258 19.25 12.54 -6.51
C GLU A 258 19.23 13.53 -5.35
N GLU A 259 18.11 14.24 -5.10
CA GLU A 259 17.99 15.19 -4.01
C GLU A 259 18.16 14.53 -2.64
N GLU A 260 17.63 13.32 -2.45
CA GLU A 260 17.87 12.53 -1.22
C GLU A 260 19.34 12.11 -1.11
N GLN A 261 19.97 11.73 -2.22
CA GLN A 261 21.38 11.29 -2.24
C GLN A 261 22.33 12.44 -1.88
N GLU A 262 22.04 13.65 -2.34
CA GLU A 262 22.83 14.86 -2.13
C GLU A 262 22.49 15.57 -0.81
N ALA A 263 21.34 15.29 -0.22
CA ALA A 263 20.89 15.98 0.99
C ALA A 263 21.84 15.76 2.17
N GLY A 264 22.21 16.83 2.83
CA GLY A 264 22.83 16.81 4.14
C GLY A 264 21.81 16.43 5.22
N CYS A 265 22.28 15.85 6.31
CA CYS A 265 21.43 15.53 7.46
C CYS A 265 21.94 16.23 8.72
N SER A 266 21.07 16.97 9.39
CA SER A 266 21.36 17.56 10.69
C SER A 266 20.95 16.61 11.80
N TYR A 267 21.88 16.29 12.72
CA TYR A 267 21.64 15.43 13.87
C TYR A 267 21.64 16.25 15.17
N THR A 268 20.94 15.74 16.17
CA THR A 268 20.89 16.35 17.50
C THR A 268 20.85 15.29 18.62
N ASN A 269 21.45 15.66 19.78
CA ASN A 269 21.33 14.90 21.04
C ASN A 269 20.28 15.50 21.97
N THR A 270 19.59 16.57 21.54
CA THR A 270 18.57 17.23 22.31
C THR A 270 17.21 17.01 21.66
N ILE A 271 16.23 16.60 22.44
CA ILE A 271 14.85 16.44 21.98
C ILE A 271 14.13 17.75 22.27
N GLY A 272 13.63 18.38 21.22
CA GLY A 272 12.84 19.60 21.29
C GLY A 272 11.38 19.32 21.68
N ARG A 273 10.55 20.36 21.60
CA ARG A 273 9.14 20.31 21.99
C ARG A 273 8.31 19.31 21.17
N TYR A 274 8.68 19.06 19.92
CA TYR A 274 7.93 18.19 19.02
C TYR A 274 8.80 17.03 18.52
N LEU A 275 8.17 15.86 18.44
CA LEU A 275 8.75 14.62 17.86
C LEU A 275 7.98 14.26 16.59
N TYR A 276 8.72 13.90 15.54
CA TYR A 276 8.17 13.56 14.24
C TYR A 276 8.58 12.15 13.83
N GLU A 277 7.62 11.36 13.38
CA GLU A 277 7.85 10.02 12.81
C GLU A 277 7.28 10.01 11.38
N PRO A 278 8.12 9.82 10.34
CA PRO A 278 7.66 9.73 8.96
C PRO A 278 6.63 8.61 8.78
N ASN A 279 5.67 8.81 7.90
CA ASN A 279 4.72 7.77 7.56
C ASN A 279 5.37 6.61 6.79
N SER A 280 4.63 5.51 6.64
CA SER A 280 5.16 4.27 6.04
C SER A 280 5.58 4.42 4.58
N SER A 281 4.99 5.34 3.81
CA SER A 281 5.41 5.58 2.43
C SER A 281 6.77 6.27 2.36
N VAL A 282 7.02 7.28 3.18
CA VAL A 282 8.32 7.94 3.31
C VAL A 282 9.38 6.97 3.84
N MET A 283 9.03 6.17 4.85
CA MET A 283 9.91 5.14 5.40
C MET A 283 10.32 4.11 4.35
N LYS A 284 9.38 3.65 3.53
CA LYS A 284 9.65 2.70 2.45
C LYS A 284 10.44 3.30 1.30
N ALA A 285 10.21 4.58 0.98
CA ALA A 285 10.97 5.31 -0.04
C ALA A 285 12.42 5.57 0.36
N GLY A 286 12.76 5.50 1.66
CA GLY A 286 14.11 5.74 2.15
C GLY A 286 14.51 7.21 2.21
N CYS A 287 13.52 8.14 2.18
CA CYS A 287 13.76 9.57 2.24
C CYS A 287 14.03 10.03 3.68
N PHE A 288 15.28 9.94 4.12
CA PHE A 288 15.65 10.17 5.52
C PHE A 288 16.49 11.42 5.77
N ARG A 289 17.12 11.98 4.73
CA ARG A 289 17.94 13.18 4.84
C ARG A 289 17.15 14.38 4.36
N LEU A 290 16.59 14.28 3.17
CA LEU A 290 15.84 15.36 2.54
C LEU A 290 14.64 15.78 3.38
N ILE A 291 13.89 14.81 3.97
CA ILE A 291 12.76 15.13 4.85
C ILE A 291 13.20 16.00 6.05
N GLY A 292 14.40 15.78 6.60
CA GLY A 292 14.94 16.61 7.67
C GLY A 292 15.24 18.03 7.21
N LYS A 293 15.77 18.17 5.99
CA LYS A 293 16.10 19.46 5.37
C LYS A 293 14.84 20.25 5.01
N GLU A 294 13.88 19.61 4.34
CA GLU A 294 12.66 20.26 3.84
C GLU A 294 11.77 20.82 4.97
N TRP A 295 11.67 20.10 6.10
CA TRP A 295 10.89 20.56 7.25
C TRP A 295 11.74 21.25 8.33
N GLY A 296 13.05 21.42 8.11
CA GLY A 296 13.93 22.05 9.09
C GLY A 296 13.96 21.33 10.45
N VAL A 297 13.81 20.02 10.44
CA VAL A 297 13.80 19.18 11.66
C VAL A 297 15.10 18.38 11.78
N HIS A 298 15.55 18.17 13.03
CA HIS A 298 16.81 17.50 13.31
C HIS A 298 16.59 16.01 13.58
N LYS A 299 17.39 15.16 12.96
CA LYS A 299 17.33 13.71 13.13
C LYS A 299 18.01 13.29 14.42
N LEU A 300 17.40 12.36 15.18
CA LEU A 300 17.93 11.93 16.48
C LEU A 300 19.17 11.03 16.39
N HIS A 301 19.32 10.26 15.28
CA HIS A 301 20.46 9.37 15.04
C HIS A 301 20.47 8.88 13.59
N PRO A 302 21.60 8.56 12.97
CA PRO A 302 21.66 8.01 11.61
C PRO A 302 20.71 6.85 11.36
N ASN A 303 20.59 5.91 12.29
CA ASN A 303 19.75 4.72 12.19
C ASN A 303 18.37 4.87 12.88
N THR A 304 18.08 6.04 13.45
CA THR A 304 16.78 6.37 14.04
C THR A 304 16.04 7.29 13.07
N HIS A 305 14.92 6.88 12.55
CA HIS A 305 14.10 7.68 11.64
C HIS A 305 13.04 8.44 12.44
N LEU A 306 13.49 9.14 13.49
CA LEU A 306 12.74 10.09 14.29
C LEU A 306 13.44 11.44 14.20
N TYR A 307 12.62 12.50 14.19
CA TYR A 307 13.10 13.87 14.06
C TYR A 307 12.48 14.72 15.17
N THR A 308 13.09 15.87 15.44
CA THR A 308 12.64 16.78 16.50
C THR A 308 12.82 18.23 16.10
N SER A 309 12.01 19.09 16.68
CA SER A 309 12.09 20.57 16.54
C SER A 309 11.36 21.22 17.73
N ASP A 310 11.73 22.45 18.04
CA ASP A 310 10.98 23.29 18.99
C ASP A 310 9.78 23.99 18.32
N SER A 311 9.76 24.06 17.01
CA SER A 311 8.67 24.61 16.21
C SER A 311 7.77 23.50 15.66
N LEU A 312 6.46 23.76 15.60
CA LEU A 312 5.49 22.82 15.06
C LEU A 312 5.43 22.89 13.53
N MET A 313 5.73 21.77 12.85
CA MET A 313 5.61 21.60 11.41
C MET A 313 4.33 20.82 11.09
N HIS A 314 3.26 21.54 10.77
CA HIS A 314 1.90 20.96 10.60
C HIS A 314 1.76 20.02 9.42
N ASP A 315 2.52 20.22 8.36
CA ASP A 315 2.46 19.50 7.08
C ASP A 315 3.50 18.39 6.96
N PHE A 316 4.19 18.06 8.06
CA PHE A 316 5.15 16.94 8.06
C PHE A 316 4.45 15.63 7.62
N PRO A 317 5.00 14.89 6.64
CA PRO A 317 4.38 13.70 6.10
C PRO A 317 4.56 12.50 7.05
N GLY A 318 3.85 12.52 8.17
CA GLY A 318 3.98 11.52 9.22
C GLY A 318 3.15 11.83 10.45
N ARG A 319 3.59 11.26 11.55
CA ARG A 319 3.00 11.52 12.86
C ARG A 319 3.73 12.67 13.54
N ILE A 320 2.98 13.60 14.08
CA ILE A 320 3.46 14.77 14.83
C ILE A 320 3.00 14.61 16.27
N LEU A 321 3.95 14.69 17.21
CA LEU A 321 3.70 14.48 18.62
C LEU A 321 4.30 15.63 19.44
N GLU A 322 3.63 16.04 20.49
CA GLU A 322 4.17 16.96 21.49
C GLU A 322 4.87 16.15 22.58
N VAL A 323 6.13 16.46 22.85
CA VAL A 323 6.94 15.80 23.88
C VAL A 323 6.47 16.23 25.26
N LYS A 324 6.17 15.27 26.13
CA LYS A 324 5.72 15.50 27.51
C LYS A 324 6.83 15.19 28.54
N GLY A 325 7.80 14.36 28.18
CA GLY A 325 8.92 14.03 29.03
C GLY A 325 9.95 13.15 28.36
N MET A 326 11.14 13.14 28.90
CA MET A 326 12.25 12.29 28.49
C MET A 326 12.85 11.58 29.69
N TYR A 327 13.14 10.30 29.58
CA TYR A 327 13.66 9.44 30.61
C TYR A 327 14.87 8.65 30.10
N GLY A 328 15.94 8.60 30.88
CA GLY A 328 17.08 7.72 30.56
C GLY A 328 16.72 6.24 30.76
N PHE A 329 17.55 5.34 30.22
CA PHE A 329 17.33 3.90 30.34
C PHE A 329 18.02 3.28 31.58
N SER A 330 17.97 3.97 32.74
CA SER A 330 18.43 3.45 34.01
C SER A 330 17.28 2.83 34.83
N LYS A 331 17.62 1.98 35.84
CA LYS A 331 16.60 1.38 36.73
C LYS A 331 15.75 2.42 37.48
N SER A 332 16.36 3.52 37.93
CA SER A 332 15.68 4.61 38.64
C SER A 332 14.70 5.35 37.73
N GLU A 333 15.13 5.70 36.52
CA GLU A 333 14.29 6.39 35.52
C GLU A 333 13.13 5.54 35.09
N LEU A 334 13.34 4.24 34.79
CA LEU A 334 12.27 3.32 34.45
C LEU A 334 11.25 3.12 35.56
N LYS A 335 11.70 3.13 36.83
CA LYS A 335 10.80 3.07 37.96
C LYS A 335 9.95 4.35 38.10
N ARG A 336 10.56 5.52 37.85
CA ARG A 336 9.86 6.81 37.83
C ARG A 336 8.80 6.80 36.72
N LEU A 337 9.18 6.46 35.51
CA LEU A 337 8.26 6.36 34.35
C LEU A 337 7.08 5.41 34.63
N SER A 338 7.35 4.23 35.21
CA SER A 338 6.29 3.26 35.55
C SER A 338 5.33 3.73 36.64
N SER A 339 5.73 4.71 37.47
CA SER A 339 4.83 5.31 38.47
C SER A 339 3.97 6.44 37.93
N GLU A 340 4.36 7.02 36.78
CA GLU A 340 3.67 8.14 36.17
C GLU A 340 2.69 7.68 35.05
N ILE A 341 3.00 6.57 34.35
CA ILE A 341 2.24 6.09 33.23
C ILE A 341 1.94 4.60 33.37
N SER A 342 0.66 4.23 33.28
CA SER A 342 0.20 2.83 33.34
C SER A 342 -0.24 2.28 31.97
N LYS A 343 -0.50 3.17 30.97
CA LYS A 343 -0.99 2.78 29.66
C LYS A 343 -0.36 3.65 28.57
N ALA A 344 0.18 3.04 27.51
CA ALA A 344 0.77 3.77 26.39
C ALA A 344 0.93 2.91 25.13
N ASN A 345 1.01 3.57 23.99
CA ASN A 345 1.41 2.98 22.72
C ASN A 345 2.96 2.95 22.64
N VAL A 346 3.56 1.79 22.84
CA VAL A 346 5.03 1.67 22.89
C VAL A 346 5.60 1.44 21.47
N VAL A 347 6.51 2.33 21.08
CA VAL A 347 7.23 2.30 19.81
C VAL A 347 8.73 2.17 20.06
N VAL A 348 9.38 1.25 19.36
CA VAL A 348 10.82 1.01 19.47
C VAL A 348 11.49 1.36 18.16
N ARG A 349 12.51 2.23 18.21
CA ARG A 349 13.31 2.65 17.06
C ARG A 349 14.79 2.68 17.42
N ASN A 350 15.60 1.85 16.76
CA ASN A 350 17.06 1.77 17.04
C ASN A 350 17.37 1.60 18.55
N PHE A 351 16.79 0.58 19.18
CA PHE A 351 16.87 0.37 20.62
C PHE A 351 17.02 -1.13 20.95
N PRO A 352 17.85 -1.54 21.94
CA PRO A 352 18.17 -2.92 22.20
C PRO A 352 17.12 -3.64 23.08
N SER A 353 15.83 -3.44 22.77
CA SER A 353 14.72 -4.14 23.43
C SER A 353 13.52 -4.16 22.48
N THR A 354 12.65 -5.12 22.66
CA THR A 354 11.40 -5.21 21.91
C THR A 354 10.28 -4.44 22.63
N THR A 355 9.23 -4.07 21.89
CA THR A 355 8.01 -3.47 22.45
C THR A 355 7.45 -4.32 23.60
N LYS A 356 7.37 -5.65 23.41
CA LYS A 356 6.84 -6.59 24.41
C LYS A 356 7.68 -6.63 25.70
N GLU A 357 8.99 -6.59 25.58
CA GLU A 357 9.90 -6.56 26.72
C GLU A 357 9.78 -5.25 27.51
N LEU A 358 9.67 -4.11 26.80
CA LEU A 358 9.48 -2.80 27.44
C LEU A 358 8.14 -2.69 28.14
N CYS A 359 7.03 -3.12 27.52
CA CYS A 359 5.72 -3.16 28.16
C CYS A 359 5.76 -4.00 29.44
N LYS A 360 6.38 -5.20 29.41
CA LYS A 360 6.52 -6.05 30.59
C LYS A 360 7.38 -5.39 31.67
N ARG A 361 8.51 -4.77 31.30
CA ARG A 361 9.44 -4.15 32.22
C ARG A 361 8.85 -2.91 32.89
N LEU A 362 8.09 -2.12 32.15
CA LEU A 362 7.43 -0.91 32.62
C LEU A 362 6.02 -1.17 33.20
N ARG A 363 5.51 -2.41 33.09
CA ARG A 363 4.15 -2.80 33.50
C ARG A 363 3.07 -1.96 32.85
N LEU A 364 3.24 -1.72 31.53
CA LEU A 364 2.32 -0.90 30.74
C LEU A 364 1.26 -1.76 30.06
N ASP A 365 0.04 -1.30 30.09
CA ASP A 365 -1.02 -1.75 29.19
C ASP A 365 -0.89 -1.06 27.84
N ASP A 366 -1.27 -1.76 26.77
CA ASP A 366 -1.24 -1.23 25.39
C ASP A 366 -2.39 -0.26 25.15
N GLY A 367 -2.11 0.84 24.41
CA GLY A 367 -3.07 1.85 23.99
C GLY A 367 -3.09 3.12 24.83
N GLY A 368 -4.19 3.87 24.80
CA GLY A 368 -4.31 5.20 25.41
C GLY A 368 -3.84 6.33 24.47
N GLU A 369 -3.72 7.54 25.01
CA GLU A 369 -3.34 8.74 24.25
C GLU A 369 -1.83 8.97 24.20
N SER A 370 -1.09 8.45 25.17
CA SER A 370 0.37 8.61 25.27
C SER A 370 1.10 7.61 24.38
N PHE A 371 2.21 8.08 23.80
CA PHE A 371 3.17 7.29 23.05
C PHE A 371 4.50 7.26 23.79
N LEU A 372 5.09 6.08 23.92
CA LEU A 372 6.45 5.88 24.43
C LEU A 372 7.38 5.50 23.27
N TYR A 373 8.30 6.38 22.93
CA TYR A 373 9.35 6.10 21.95
C TYR A 373 10.66 5.73 22.65
N ALA A 374 11.02 4.45 22.61
CA ALA A 374 12.33 3.99 23.04
C ALA A 374 13.30 4.10 21.87
N THR A 375 14.34 4.93 22.01
CA THR A 375 15.26 5.24 20.92
C THR A 375 16.69 5.50 21.41
N THR A 376 17.63 5.60 20.47
CA THR A 376 19.03 5.97 20.70
C THR A 376 19.30 7.31 20.03
N LEU A 377 19.93 8.24 20.73
CA LEU A 377 20.36 9.55 20.24
C LEU A 377 21.70 9.47 19.47
N ALA A 378 22.11 10.55 18.84
CA ALA A 378 23.30 10.61 17.99
C ALA A 378 24.61 10.32 18.75
N ASP A 379 24.68 10.63 20.04
CA ASP A 379 25.81 10.32 20.94
C ASP A 379 25.80 8.89 21.50
N GLY A 380 24.75 8.11 21.17
CA GLY A 380 24.56 6.74 21.65
C GLY A 380 23.76 6.65 22.96
N GLU A 381 23.31 7.76 23.54
CA GLU A 381 22.43 7.73 24.71
C GLU A 381 21.09 7.06 24.40
N ARG A 382 20.63 6.19 25.30
CA ARG A 382 19.36 5.49 25.19
C ARG A 382 18.31 6.18 26.04
N VAL A 383 17.24 6.62 25.39
CA VAL A 383 16.19 7.39 26.01
C VAL A 383 14.81 6.81 25.73
N ILE A 384 13.86 7.10 26.60
CA ILE A 384 12.44 6.90 26.39
C ILE A 384 11.77 8.26 26.37
N VAL A 385 11.15 8.60 25.26
CA VAL A 385 10.40 9.85 25.07
C VAL A 385 8.94 9.57 25.26
N VAL A 386 8.30 10.29 26.15
CA VAL A 386 6.84 10.31 26.32
C VAL A 386 6.29 11.47 25.51
N ALA A 387 5.35 11.17 24.63
CA ALA A 387 4.74 12.17 23.77
C ALA A 387 3.25 11.90 23.54
N GLU A 388 2.51 12.90 23.12
CA GLU A 388 1.08 12.83 22.82
C GLU A 388 0.81 13.41 21.44
N LYS A 389 -0.29 13.01 20.80
CA LYS A 389 -0.68 13.65 19.53
C LYS A 389 -0.91 15.14 19.75
N VAL A 390 -0.40 15.96 18.85
CA VAL A 390 -0.69 17.39 18.85
C VAL A 390 -2.21 17.55 18.70
N LYS A 391 -2.81 18.26 19.65
CA LYS A 391 -4.23 18.64 19.55
C LYS A 391 -4.35 19.69 18.45
N THR A 392 -5.01 19.35 17.35
CA THR A 392 -5.48 20.35 16.39
C THR A 392 -6.45 21.27 17.14
N LEU A 393 -6.13 22.55 17.18
CA LEU A 393 -7.14 23.54 17.52
C LEU A 393 -8.12 23.56 16.33
N ASP A 394 -9.34 23.07 16.59
CA ASP A 394 -10.46 23.17 15.66
C ASP A 394 -10.78 24.64 15.33
#